data_2def4e8f9af1aa787ff4c0a2303efc0f
#
_entry.id   2def4e8f9af1aa787ff4c0a2303efc0f
#
_cell.length_a   1.000
_cell.length_b   1.000
_cell.length_c   1.000
_cell.angle_alpha   90.00
_cell.angle_beta   90.00
_cell.angle_gamma   90.00
#
_symmetry.space_group_name_H-M   'P 1'
#
loop_
_entity.id
_entity.type
_entity.pdbx_description
1 polymer ?
#
loop_
_entity_poly.entity_id
_entity_poly.type
_entity_poly.pdbx_seq_one_letter_code
_entity_poly.pdbx_strand_id
1 'polypeptide(L)'
;TVDETRIEAVREQMGLNRPIVVQYLDWLNDLIHFDLGNSYVDNRDVFLIVGSALKETACIVLLSAVLQAVGALILGGLLYLTRKNVIGKILAFASIAAISIPAFYLATSFIDVVSVRWNLISVSGNTGLMRYLPAALCLAVGGIAFFGQMLSKAIQQAMSEDSVLYARCRGLSDPYIVVRYAMPQAIISTVPTFMQMMGMCMAGSAIVENIFSLPGLGYRIVNSLTNRDLPVIYATVLFLAFALVIFNILADIIQRLLQTRKGGL
;
A
#
# COMPACT_ATOMS: atom_id res chain seq x y z
N THR A 1 40.77 -3.19 22.06
CA THR A 1 40.78 -4.64 21.80
C THR A 1 39.54 -5.22 22.47
N VAL A 2 38.59 -5.65 21.66
CA VAL A 2 37.40 -6.34 22.16
C VAL A 2 37.89 -7.70 22.75
N ASP A 3 37.55 -7.94 23.98
CA ASP A 3 37.97 -9.16 24.70
C ASP A 3 37.31 -10.38 24.01
N GLU A 4 38.12 -11.28 23.43
CA GLU A 4 37.64 -12.47 22.71
C GLU A 4 36.81 -13.37 23.63
N THR A 5 37.13 -13.40 24.93
CA THR A 5 36.36 -14.13 25.92
C THR A 5 34.94 -13.61 26.10
N ARG A 6 34.76 -12.31 25.99
CA ARG A 6 33.43 -11.65 26.01
C ARG A 6 32.60 -11.95 24.78
N ILE A 7 33.24 -11.99 23.60
CA ILE A 7 32.57 -12.34 22.33
C ILE A 7 32.07 -13.79 22.39
N GLU A 8 32.92 -14.69 22.95
CA GLU A 8 32.59 -16.11 23.04
C GLU A 8 31.46 -16.37 24.05
N ALA A 9 31.44 -15.67 25.16
CA ALA A 9 30.34 -15.73 26.14
C ALA A 9 29.01 -15.23 25.55
N VAL A 10 29.03 -14.15 24.77
CA VAL A 10 27.82 -13.64 24.09
C VAL A 10 27.34 -14.61 23.00
N ARG A 11 28.25 -15.21 22.24
CA ARG A 11 27.91 -16.25 21.24
C ARG A 11 27.23 -17.46 21.89
N GLU A 12 27.73 -17.87 23.04
CA GLU A 12 27.16 -19.01 23.77
C GLU A 12 25.78 -18.69 24.33
N GLN A 13 25.59 -17.48 24.90
CA GLN A 13 24.30 -16.97 25.37
C GLN A 13 23.26 -16.86 24.25
N MET A 14 23.68 -16.45 23.07
CA MET A 14 22.81 -16.36 21.89
C MET A 14 22.59 -17.71 21.18
N GLY A 15 23.19 -18.79 21.65
CA GLY A 15 23.10 -20.13 21.05
C GLY A 15 23.72 -20.22 19.64
N LEU A 16 24.58 -19.26 19.26
CA LEU A 16 25.19 -19.19 17.93
C LEU A 16 26.24 -20.28 17.66
N ASN A 17 26.68 -21.00 18.71
CA ASN A 17 27.59 -22.14 18.61
C ASN A 17 26.89 -23.45 18.25
N ARG A 18 25.54 -23.45 18.16
CA ARG A 18 24.74 -24.62 17.75
C ARG A 18 24.72 -24.77 16.22
N PRO A 19 24.46 -25.98 15.70
CA PRO A 19 24.26 -26.18 14.26
C PRO A 19 23.16 -25.26 13.74
N ILE A 20 23.34 -24.69 12.53
CA ILE A 20 22.40 -23.73 11.90
C ILE A 20 20.97 -24.27 11.83
N VAL A 21 20.81 -25.57 11.57
CA VAL A 21 19.50 -26.23 11.52
C VAL A 21 18.80 -26.16 12.88
N VAL A 22 19.53 -26.33 13.99
CA VAL A 22 18.97 -26.24 15.34
C VAL A 22 18.56 -24.79 15.64
N GLN A 23 19.42 -23.82 15.32
CA GLN A 23 19.08 -22.39 15.47
C GLN A 23 17.81 -22.01 14.69
N TYR A 24 17.65 -22.54 13.48
CA TYR A 24 16.45 -22.28 12.66
C TYR A 24 15.20 -22.93 13.28
N LEU A 25 15.30 -24.15 13.78
CA LEU A 25 14.17 -24.84 14.41
C LEU A 25 13.75 -24.18 15.72
N ASP A 26 14.74 -23.76 16.54
CA ASP A 26 14.48 -23.01 17.78
C ASP A 26 13.74 -21.69 17.44
N TRP A 27 14.27 -20.92 16.48
CA TRP A 27 13.63 -19.68 16.01
C TRP A 27 12.22 -19.92 15.46
N LEU A 28 12.01 -21.01 14.70
CA LEU A 28 10.68 -21.34 14.16
C LEU A 28 9.70 -21.72 15.28
N ASN A 29 10.19 -22.43 16.30
CA ASN A 29 9.40 -22.76 17.49
C ASN A 29 8.99 -21.50 18.24
N ASP A 30 9.91 -20.57 18.48
CA ASP A 30 9.64 -19.29 19.13
C ASP A 30 8.62 -18.46 18.33
N LEU A 31 8.78 -18.43 17.00
CA LEU A 31 7.84 -17.77 16.09
C LEU A 31 6.41 -18.31 16.20
N ILE A 32 6.24 -19.65 16.30
CA ILE A 32 4.90 -20.28 16.46
C ILE A 32 4.26 -19.88 17.79
N HIS A 33 5.06 -19.60 18.81
CA HIS A 33 4.59 -19.12 20.10
C HIS A 33 4.48 -17.59 20.20
N PHE A 34 4.65 -16.88 19.05
CA PHE A 34 4.66 -15.41 18.98
C PHE A 34 5.76 -14.74 19.80
N ASP A 35 6.81 -15.48 20.15
CA ASP A 35 8.03 -14.93 20.75
C ASP A 35 8.98 -14.52 19.63
N LEU A 36 9.10 -13.21 19.40
CA LEU A 36 10.01 -12.63 18.41
C LEU A 36 11.32 -12.15 19.04
N GLY A 37 11.51 -12.43 20.33
CA GLY A 37 12.64 -11.99 21.11
C GLY A 37 12.64 -10.50 21.41
N ASN A 38 13.79 -10.00 21.85
CA ASN A 38 14.01 -8.62 22.22
C ASN A 38 14.91 -7.90 21.20
N SER A 39 14.67 -6.62 21.00
CA SER A 39 15.53 -5.72 20.21
C SER A 39 16.94 -5.68 20.83
N TYR A 40 17.96 -5.74 19.98
CA TYR A 40 19.36 -5.63 20.44
C TYR A 40 19.75 -4.20 20.82
N VAL A 41 18.95 -3.20 20.44
CA VAL A 41 19.24 -1.79 20.66
C VAL A 41 18.65 -1.28 21.96
N ASP A 42 17.35 -1.53 22.17
CA ASP A 42 16.61 -0.98 23.33
C ASP A 42 16.05 -2.05 24.27
N ASN A 43 16.36 -3.32 24.01
CA ASN A 43 15.97 -4.49 24.81
C ASN A 43 14.46 -4.62 25.06
N ARG A 44 13.64 -4.01 24.19
CA ARG A 44 12.19 -4.12 24.26
C ARG A 44 11.69 -5.29 23.42
N ASP A 45 10.54 -5.82 23.80
CA ASP A 45 9.84 -6.87 23.07
C ASP A 45 9.59 -6.44 21.62
N VAL A 46 10.08 -7.27 20.67
CA VAL A 46 9.98 -7.02 19.22
C VAL A 46 8.53 -7.06 18.76
N PHE A 47 7.69 -7.92 19.32
CA PHE A 47 6.27 -8.00 18.96
C PHE A 47 5.55 -6.67 19.22
N LEU A 48 5.84 -6.02 20.36
CA LEU A 48 5.26 -4.72 20.69
C LEU A 48 5.79 -3.60 19.77
N ILE A 49 7.09 -3.63 19.45
CA ILE A 49 7.71 -2.66 18.53
C ILE A 49 7.05 -2.75 17.15
N VAL A 50 6.98 -3.96 16.59
CA VAL A 50 6.44 -4.19 15.24
C VAL A 50 4.92 -3.98 15.21
N GLY A 51 4.20 -4.40 16.26
CA GLY A 51 2.76 -4.16 16.38
C GLY A 51 2.40 -2.67 16.39
N SER A 52 3.17 -1.85 17.12
CA SER A 52 2.99 -0.39 17.10
C SER A 52 3.28 0.22 15.73
N ALA A 53 4.34 -0.23 15.06
CA ALA A 53 4.71 0.22 13.73
C ALA A 53 3.70 -0.21 12.66
N LEU A 54 3.13 -1.42 12.77
CA LEU A 54 2.07 -1.91 11.88
C LEU A 54 0.85 -0.98 11.89
N LYS A 55 0.45 -0.49 13.06
CA LYS A 55 -0.66 0.47 13.19
C LYS A 55 -0.39 1.76 12.40
N GLU A 56 0.82 2.31 12.50
CA GLU A 56 1.22 3.52 11.79
C GLU A 56 1.18 3.31 10.26
N THR A 57 1.81 2.24 9.76
CA THR A 57 1.76 1.86 8.33
C THR A 57 0.33 1.62 7.86
N ALA A 58 -0.48 0.89 8.62
CA ALA A 58 -1.87 0.63 8.27
C ALA A 58 -2.69 1.91 8.13
N CYS A 59 -2.51 2.90 9.03
CA CYS A 59 -3.18 4.19 8.93
C CYS A 59 -2.83 4.92 7.62
N ILE A 60 -1.55 4.95 7.24
CA ILE A 60 -1.08 5.59 6.00
C ILE A 60 -1.67 4.87 4.78
N VAL A 61 -1.57 3.55 4.74
CA VAL A 61 -2.01 2.73 3.60
C VAL A 61 -3.53 2.76 3.44
N LEU A 62 -4.28 2.64 4.54
CA LEU A 62 -5.75 2.71 4.48
C LEU A 62 -6.24 4.09 4.03
N LEU A 63 -5.63 5.16 4.53
CA LEU A 63 -5.96 6.51 4.10
C LEU A 63 -5.60 6.70 2.61
N SER A 64 -4.44 6.24 2.18
CA SER A 64 -4.04 6.22 0.77
C SER A 64 -5.01 5.40 -0.08
N ALA A 65 -5.46 4.23 0.39
CA ALA A 65 -6.43 3.39 -0.31
C ALA A 65 -7.76 4.09 -0.55
N VAL A 66 -8.28 4.81 0.44
CA VAL A 66 -9.51 5.62 0.30
C VAL A 66 -9.31 6.72 -0.74
N LEU A 67 -8.19 7.45 -0.66
CA LEU A 67 -7.86 8.49 -1.65
C LEU A 67 -7.72 7.92 -3.06
N GLN A 68 -7.06 6.77 -3.21
CA GLN A 68 -6.91 6.07 -4.48
C GLN A 68 -8.26 5.61 -5.03
N ALA A 69 -9.10 5.00 -4.21
CA ALA A 69 -10.42 4.53 -4.65
C ALA A 69 -11.30 5.68 -5.14
N VAL A 70 -11.43 6.73 -4.34
CA VAL A 70 -12.22 7.92 -4.71
C VAL A 70 -11.64 8.63 -5.92
N GLY A 71 -10.33 8.88 -5.92
CA GLY A 71 -9.65 9.55 -7.02
C GLY A 71 -9.70 8.75 -8.33
N ALA A 72 -9.56 7.42 -8.26
CA ALA A 72 -9.66 6.55 -9.43
C ALA A 72 -11.07 6.50 -10.01
N LEU A 73 -12.11 6.52 -9.19
CA LEU A 73 -13.50 6.59 -9.64
C LEU A 73 -13.74 7.89 -10.42
N ILE A 74 -13.29 9.03 -9.88
CA ILE A 74 -13.43 10.33 -10.52
C ILE A 74 -12.61 10.38 -11.82
N LEU A 75 -11.32 10.06 -11.75
CA LEU A 75 -10.42 10.11 -12.90
C LEU A 75 -10.83 9.13 -14.00
N GLY A 76 -11.17 7.89 -13.64
CA GLY A 76 -11.59 6.86 -14.58
C GLY A 76 -12.89 7.22 -15.32
N GLY A 77 -13.86 7.77 -14.59
CA GLY A 77 -15.10 8.29 -15.18
C GLY A 77 -14.83 9.47 -16.13
N LEU A 78 -14.01 10.44 -15.70
CA LEU A 78 -13.62 11.59 -16.52
C LEU A 78 -12.86 11.17 -17.78
N LEU A 79 -11.87 10.30 -17.65
CA LEU A 79 -11.10 9.75 -18.77
C LEU A 79 -12.02 9.07 -19.79
N TYR A 80 -12.99 8.29 -19.33
CA TYR A 80 -13.94 7.62 -20.22
C TYR A 80 -14.86 8.64 -20.92
N LEU A 81 -15.47 9.56 -20.19
CA LEU A 81 -16.42 10.54 -20.74
C LEU A 81 -15.75 11.52 -21.72
N THR A 82 -14.50 11.88 -21.45
CA THR A 82 -13.75 12.85 -22.26
C THR A 82 -12.84 12.23 -23.33
N ARG A 83 -12.81 10.91 -23.46
CA ARG A 83 -11.85 10.16 -24.30
C ARG A 83 -11.78 10.60 -25.78
N LYS A 84 -12.88 11.15 -26.31
CA LYS A 84 -12.96 11.65 -27.69
C LYS A 84 -12.47 13.09 -27.85
N ASN A 85 -12.27 13.81 -26.74
CA ASN A 85 -11.95 15.23 -26.74
C ASN A 85 -10.46 15.47 -26.43
N VAL A 86 -9.98 16.68 -26.73
CA VAL A 86 -8.60 17.08 -26.37
C VAL A 86 -8.35 17.01 -24.87
N ILE A 87 -9.35 17.37 -24.06
CA ILE A 87 -9.27 17.28 -22.59
C ILE A 87 -8.95 15.84 -22.14
N GLY A 88 -9.60 14.85 -22.73
CA GLY A 88 -9.33 13.45 -22.41
C GLY A 88 -7.92 13.01 -22.77
N LYS A 89 -7.36 13.51 -23.88
CA LYS A 89 -5.96 13.25 -24.26
C LYS A 89 -4.98 13.87 -23.26
N ILE A 90 -5.26 15.10 -22.81
CA ILE A 90 -4.44 15.79 -21.79
C ILE A 90 -4.50 15.04 -20.45
N LEU A 91 -5.70 14.65 -20.00
CA LEU A 91 -5.87 13.87 -18.77
C LEU A 91 -5.17 12.50 -18.84
N ALA A 92 -5.27 11.82 -19.99
CA ALA A 92 -4.57 10.56 -20.21
C ALA A 92 -3.04 10.73 -20.15
N PHE A 93 -2.51 11.78 -20.80
CA PHE A 93 -1.09 12.11 -20.74
C PHE A 93 -0.65 12.46 -19.31
N ALA A 94 -1.41 13.32 -18.61
CA ALA A 94 -1.12 13.69 -17.23
C ALA A 94 -1.13 12.48 -16.28
N SER A 95 -2.05 11.53 -16.48
CA SER A 95 -2.09 10.31 -15.66
C SER A 95 -0.90 9.39 -15.96
N ILE A 96 -0.44 9.28 -17.20
CA ILE A 96 0.79 8.54 -17.54
C ILE A 96 2.00 9.19 -16.87
N ALA A 97 2.11 10.51 -16.95
CA ALA A 97 3.16 11.25 -16.30
C ALA A 97 3.14 11.03 -14.76
N ALA A 98 1.94 11.07 -14.15
CA ALA A 98 1.80 10.85 -12.70
C ALA A 98 2.23 9.44 -12.25
N ILE A 99 1.97 8.40 -13.06
CA ILE A 99 2.45 7.03 -12.78
C ILE A 99 3.98 6.96 -12.87
N SER A 100 4.58 7.74 -13.75
CA SER A 100 6.03 7.75 -13.97
C SER A 100 6.82 8.44 -12.86
N ILE A 101 6.16 9.26 -12.03
CA ILE A 101 6.81 9.97 -10.93
C ILE A 101 6.92 9.06 -9.71
N PRO A 102 8.13 8.77 -9.21
CA PRO A 102 8.30 7.95 -8.01
C PRO A 102 7.69 8.63 -6.77
N ALA A 103 7.04 7.83 -5.90
CA ALA A 103 6.39 8.35 -4.69
C ALA A 103 7.35 9.10 -3.76
N PHE A 104 8.62 8.68 -3.67
CA PHE A 104 9.61 9.37 -2.85
C PHE A 104 9.92 10.78 -3.37
N TYR A 105 9.93 10.97 -4.69
CA TYR A 105 10.16 12.29 -5.29
C TYR A 105 8.96 13.21 -5.00
N LEU A 106 7.74 12.67 -5.08
CA LEU A 106 6.54 13.42 -4.68
C LEU A 106 6.60 13.80 -3.20
N ALA A 107 7.03 12.89 -2.33
CA ALA A 107 7.14 13.13 -0.90
C ALA A 107 8.17 14.22 -0.56
N THR A 108 9.36 14.16 -1.14
CA THR A 108 10.41 15.20 -0.93
C THR A 108 9.99 16.54 -1.51
N SER A 109 9.41 16.56 -2.72
CA SER A 109 8.91 17.78 -3.35
C SER A 109 7.74 18.38 -2.57
N PHE A 110 6.86 17.56 -2.00
CA PHE A 110 5.77 18.02 -1.14
C PHE A 110 6.31 18.75 0.09
N ILE A 111 7.29 18.18 0.77
CA ILE A 111 7.91 18.83 1.94
C ILE A 111 8.57 20.16 1.53
N ASP A 112 9.38 20.16 0.48
CA ASP A 112 10.08 21.39 0.03
C ASP A 112 9.09 22.50 -0.33
N VAL A 113 8.08 22.20 -1.15
CA VAL A 113 7.16 23.23 -1.66
C VAL A 113 6.09 23.59 -0.62
N VAL A 114 5.38 22.59 -0.06
CA VAL A 114 4.19 22.85 0.76
C VAL A 114 4.55 23.19 2.18
N SER A 115 5.57 22.52 2.75
CA SER A 115 5.96 22.73 4.15
C SER A 115 7.02 23.82 4.33
N VAL A 116 8.05 23.84 3.47
CA VAL A 116 9.17 24.78 3.65
C VAL A 116 8.91 26.11 2.95
N ARG A 117 8.54 26.10 1.65
CA ARG A 117 8.40 27.36 0.90
C ARG A 117 7.08 28.06 1.19
N TRP A 118 5.97 27.33 1.23
CA TRP A 118 4.63 27.90 1.43
C TRP A 118 4.19 27.92 2.89
N ASN A 119 4.85 27.15 3.75
CA ASN A 119 4.55 27.03 5.19
C ASN A 119 3.06 26.72 5.46
N LEU A 120 2.43 25.95 4.56
CA LEU A 120 0.98 25.66 4.65
C LEU A 120 0.69 24.48 5.59
N ILE A 121 1.58 23.51 5.66
CA ILE A 121 1.40 22.29 6.46
C ILE A 121 2.73 22.00 7.18
N SER A 122 2.67 21.93 8.51
CA SER A 122 3.81 21.44 9.29
C SER A 122 3.93 19.93 9.15
N VAL A 123 5.11 19.44 8.83
CA VAL A 123 5.42 17.99 8.82
C VAL A 123 5.48 17.47 10.26
N SER A 124 5.88 18.31 11.21
CA SER A 124 6.01 17.98 12.63
C SER A 124 4.90 18.67 13.42
N GLY A 125 4.32 17.95 14.39
CA GLY A 125 3.35 18.53 15.34
C GLY A 125 1.88 18.33 14.97
N ASN A 126 1.55 17.78 13.82
CA ASN A 126 0.18 17.40 13.51
C ASN A 126 -0.24 16.16 14.32
N THR A 127 -1.48 16.17 14.80
CA THR A 127 -2.07 15.06 15.56
C THR A 127 -3.22 14.42 14.79
N GLY A 128 -3.56 13.19 15.13
CA GLY A 128 -4.65 12.45 14.49
C GLY A 128 -4.40 12.15 13.00
N LEU A 129 -5.46 12.13 12.20
CA LEU A 129 -5.41 11.79 10.78
C LEU A 129 -4.60 12.77 9.93
N MET A 130 -4.52 14.05 10.34
CA MET A 130 -3.75 15.06 9.61
C MET A 130 -2.25 14.77 9.55
N ARG A 131 -1.73 13.99 10.51
CA ARG A 131 -0.33 13.54 10.51
C ARG A 131 -0.01 12.62 9.32
N TYR A 132 -0.96 11.78 8.93
CA TYR A 132 -0.76 10.78 7.87
C TYR A 132 -1.14 11.30 6.48
N LEU A 133 -1.95 12.36 6.40
CA LEU A 133 -2.51 12.86 5.15
C LEU A 133 -1.47 13.20 4.09
N PRO A 134 -0.37 13.91 4.38
CA PRO A 134 0.66 14.23 3.38
C PRO A 134 1.31 12.96 2.79
N ALA A 135 1.68 12.02 3.64
CA ALA A 135 2.27 10.75 3.24
C ALA A 135 1.29 9.93 2.38
N ALA A 136 0.02 9.84 2.82
CA ALA A 136 -1.03 9.13 2.11
C ALA A 136 -1.34 9.75 0.74
N LEU A 137 -1.31 11.08 0.62
CA LEU A 137 -1.48 11.78 -0.66
C LEU A 137 -0.34 11.45 -1.63
N CYS A 138 0.92 11.48 -1.18
CA CYS A 138 2.07 11.15 -2.02
C CYS A 138 2.00 9.71 -2.53
N LEU A 139 1.56 8.76 -1.69
CA LEU A 139 1.33 7.37 -2.10
C LEU A 139 0.13 7.23 -3.04
N ALA A 140 -0.90 8.07 -2.88
CA ALA A 140 -2.13 7.95 -3.64
C ALA A 140 -2.01 8.43 -5.10
N VAL A 141 -1.16 9.41 -5.41
CA VAL A 141 -1.10 10.04 -6.75
C VAL A 141 -0.90 9.00 -7.86
N GLY A 142 0.14 8.16 -7.73
CA GLY A 142 0.41 7.11 -8.72
C GLY A 142 -0.71 6.08 -8.82
N GLY A 143 -1.29 5.69 -7.68
CA GLY A 143 -2.40 4.76 -7.60
C GLY A 143 -3.68 5.31 -8.23
N ILE A 144 -4.03 6.57 -7.96
CA ILE A 144 -5.17 7.27 -8.60
C ILE A 144 -5.02 7.22 -10.13
N ALA A 145 -3.84 7.53 -10.62
CA ALA A 145 -3.56 7.56 -12.05
C ALA A 145 -3.64 6.15 -12.67
N PHE A 146 -3.05 5.14 -12.03
CA PHE A 146 -3.06 3.75 -12.49
C PHE A 146 -4.48 3.16 -12.50
N PHE A 147 -5.18 3.23 -11.36
CA PHE A 147 -6.53 2.68 -11.26
C PHE A 147 -7.55 3.49 -12.05
N GLY A 148 -7.36 4.80 -12.18
CA GLY A 148 -8.19 5.64 -13.05
C GLY A 148 -8.12 5.20 -14.53
N GLN A 149 -6.92 4.93 -15.04
CA GLN A 149 -6.75 4.39 -16.38
C GLN A 149 -7.33 2.99 -16.53
N MET A 150 -7.07 2.11 -15.54
CA MET A 150 -7.60 0.76 -15.53
C MET A 150 -9.14 0.77 -15.53
N LEU A 151 -9.75 1.59 -14.67
CA LEU A 151 -11.20 1.74 -14.57
C LEU A 151 -11.80 2.31 -15.86
N SER A 152 -11.15 3.29 -16.49
CA SER A 152 -11.59 3.84 -17.78
C SER A 152 -11.66 2.77 -18.88
N LYS A 153 -10.65 1.88 -18.94
CA LYS A 153 -10.65 0.75 -19.87
C LYS A 153 -11.73 -0.28 -19.52
N ALA A 154 -11.92 -0.57 -18.24
CA ALA A 154 -12.95 -1.48 -17.78
C ALA A 154 -14.37 -0.94 -18.07
N ILE A 155 -14.60 0.38 -17.91
CA ILE A 155 -15.85 1.03 -18.33
C ILE A 155 -16.05 0.88 -19.84
N GLN A 156 -14.99 1.09 -20.65
CA GLN A 156 -15.09 0.93 -22.09
C GLN A 156 -15.49 -0.49 -22.49
N GLN A 157 -14.96 -1.49 -21.82
CA GLN A 157 -15.32 -2.89 -22.04
C GLN A 157 -16.77 -3.17 -21.63
N ALA A 158 -17.19 -2.71 -20.44
CA ALA A 158 -18.56 -2.84 -19.97
C ALA A 158 -19.60 -2.17 -20.89
N MET A 159 -19.22 -1.08 -21.53
CA MET A 159 -20.07 -0.35 -22.49
C MET A 159 -20.31 -1.11 -23.82
N SER A 160 -19.58 -2.20 -24.07
CA SER A 160 -19.82 -3.08 -25.23
C SER A 160 -20.70 -4.31 -24.90
N GLU A 161 -21.17 -4.45 -23.66
CA GLU A 161 -22.02 -5.59 -23.25
C GLU A 161 -23.49 -5.39 -23.65
N ASP A 162 -24.21 -6.51 -23.80
CA ASP A 162 -25.62 -6.53 -24.23
C ASP A 162 -26.55 -5.76 -23.29
N SER A 163 -26.23 -5.75 -21.99
CA SER A 163 -26.95 -4.97 -20.97
C SER A 163 -26.98 -3.47 -21.27
N VAL A 164 -25.90 -2.95 -21.82
CA VAL A 164 -25.76 -1.53 -22.25
C VAL A 164 -26.50 -1.30 -23.54
N LEU A 165 -26.44 -2.24 -24.50
CA LEU A 165 -27.21 -2.16 -25.74
C LEU A 165 -28.71 -2.07 -25.45
N TYR A 166 -29.19 -2.93 -24.54
CA TYR A 166 -30.59 -2.87 -24.11
C TYR A 166 -30.96 -1.53 -23.46
N ALA A 167 -30.09 -0.99 -22.61
CA ALA A 167 -30.30 0.32 -21.99
C ALA A 167 -30.39 1.47 -23.02
N ARG A 168 -29.56 1.41 -24.07
CA ARG A 168 -29.62 2.37 -25.20
C ARG A 168 -30.91 2.26 -26.02
N CYS A 169 -31.39 1.02 -26.27
CA CYS A 169 -32.68 0.83 -26.95
C CYS A 169 -33.86 1.44 -26.16
N ARG A 170 -33.73 1.55 -24.83
CA ARG A 170 -34.69 2.26 -23.98
C ARG A 170 -34.55 3.78 -23.98
N GLY A 171 -33.65 4.36 -24.77
CA GLY A 171 -33.45 5.81 -24.89
C GLY A 171 -32.69 6.44 -23.73
N LEU A 172 -31.96 5.64 -22.88
CA LEU A 172 -31.18 6.19 -21.78
C LEU A 172 -29.91 6.91 -22.29
N SER A 173 -29.58 8.04 -21.68
CA SER A 173 -28.40 8.82 -22.06
C SER A 173 -27.09 8.10 -21.70
N ASP A 174 -26.03 8.31 -22.51
CA ASP A 174 -24.71 7.70 -22.29
C ASP A 174 -24.14 7.98 -20.87
N PRO A 175 -24.20 9.21 -20.29
CA PRO A 175 -23.71 9.44 -18.94
C PRO A 175 -24.46 8.62 -17.86
N TYR A 176 -25.78 8.50 -18.02
CA TYR A 176 -26.59 7.70 -17.12
C TYR A 176 -26.22 6.20 -17.21
N ILE A 177 -26.05 5.69 -18.44
CA ILE A 177 -25.63 4.30 -18.69
C ILE A 177 -24.26 4.03 -18.07
N VAL A 178 -23.31 4.95 -18.22
CA VAL A 178 -21.98 4.83 -17.61
C VAL A 178 -22.07 4.67 -16.10
N VAL A 179 -22.78 5.56 -15.42
CA VAL A 179 -22.86 5.56 -13.94
C VAL A 179 -23.66 4.37 -13.41
N ARG A 180 -24.76 4.00 -14.06
CA ARG A 180 -25.72 3.02 -13.53
C ARG A 180 -25.44 1.58 -13.96
N TYR A 181 -24.84 1.37 -15.15
CA TYR A 181 -24.62 0.06 -15.75
C TYR A 181 -23.12 -0.28 -15.86
N ALA A 182 -22.34 0.56 -16.52
CA ALA A 182 -20.94 0.24 -16.83
C ALA A 182 -20.00 0.43 -15.63
N MET A 183 -20.16 1.48 -14.83
CA MET A 183 -19.29 1.78 -13.69
C MET A 183 -19.33 0.68 -12.62
N PRO A 184 -20.49 0.18 -12.15
CA PRO A 184 -20.54 -0.90 -11.16
C PRO A 184 -19.82 -2.15 -11.65
N GLN A 185 -20.01 -2.52 -12.93
CA GLN A 185 -19.36 -3.66 -13.53
C GLN A 185 -17.85 -3.49 -13.67
N ALA A 186 -17.41 -2.29 -14.05
CA ALA A 186 -16.01 -1.94 -14.13
C ALA A 186 -15.34 -1.96 -12.75
N ILE A 187 -16.01 -1.45 -11.70
CA ILE A 187 -15.52 -1.53 -10.32
C ILE A 187 -15.32 -2.99 -9.91
N ILE A 188 -16.34 -3.83 -10.13
CA ILE A 188 -16.28 -5.25 -9.81
C ILE A 188 -15.07 -5.93 -10.44
N SER A 189 -14.76 -5.62 -11.68
CA SER A 189 -13.61 -6.21 -12.39
C SER A 189 -12.25 -5.67 -11.93
N THR A 190 -12.20 -4.47 -11.33
CA THR A 190 -10.95 -3.83 -10.90
C THR A 190 -10.62 -4.03 -9.42
N VAL A 191 -11.61 -4.36 -8.58
CA VAL A 191 -11.42 -4.56 -7.12
C VAL A 191 -10.35 -5.59 -6.76
N PRO A 192 -10.26 -6.78 -7.40
CA PRO A 192 -9.22 -7.75 -7.04
C PRO A 192 -7.81 -7.19 -7.22
N THR A 193 -7.55 -6.52 -8.36
CA THR A 193 -6.26 -5.88 -8.62
C THR A 193 -5.98 -4.74 -7.61
N PHE A 194 -7.01 -3.98 -7.24
CA PHE A 194 -6.89 -2.94 -6.22
C PHE A 194 -6.44 -3.53 -4.88
N MET A 195 -7.06 -4.60 -4.42
CA MET A 195 -6.70 -5.27 -3.16
C MET A 195 -5.27 -5.82 -3.19
N GLN A 196 -4.87 -6.46 -4.29
CA GLN A 196 -3.51 -6.97 -4.46
C GLN A 196 -2.46 -5.83 -4.39
N MET A 197 -2.74 -4.70 -5.04
CA MET A 197 -1.84 -3.53 -5.01
C MET A 197 -1.75 -2.88 -3.63
N MET A 198 -2.77 -3.00 -2.77
CA MET A 198 -2.70 -2.50 -1.40
C MET A 198 -1.65 -3.25 -0.57
N GLY A 199 -1.51 -4.56 -0.75
CA GLY A 199 -0.42 -5.33 -0.15
C GLY A 199 0.97 -4.82 -0.56
N MET A 200 1.16 -4.55 -1.86
CA MET A 200 2.42 -3.98 -2.36
C MET A 200 2.64 -2.53 -1.87
N CYS A 201 1.56 -1.77 -1.67
CA CYS A 201 1.64 -0.42 -1.15
C CYS A 201 2.19 -0.38 0.28
N MET A 202 1.90 -1.39 1.11
CA MET A 202 2.49 -1.52 2.46
C MET A 202 4.02 -1.64 2.41
N ALA A 203 4.55 -2.46 1.50
CA ALA A 203 6.00 -2.56 1.32
C ALA A 203 6.59 -1.27 0.71
N GLY A 204 5.86 -0.65 -0.21
CA GLY A 204 6.26 0.60 -0.88
C GLY A 204 6.18 1.84 0.00
N SER A 205 5.42 1.81 1.10
CA SER A 205 5.29 2.96 2.02
C SER A 205 6.59 3.29 2.78
N ALA A 206 7.53 2.33 2.87
CA ALA A 206 8.74 2.43 3.67
C ALA A 206 9.54 3.72 3.42
N ILE A 207 9.71 4.10 2.16
CA ILE A 207 10.48 5.30 1.80
C ILE A 207 9.72 6.56 2.21
N VAL A 208 8.40 6.58 2.00
CA VAL A 208 7.53 7.72 2.34
C VAL A 208 7.46 7.87 3.86
N GLU A 209 7.34 6.77 4.61
CA GLU A 209 7.38 6.79 6.08
C GLU A 209 8.68 7.41 6.61
N ASN A 210 9.83 7.07 6.00
CA ASN A 210 11.12 7.65 6.38
C ASN A 210 11.18 9.17 6.10
N ILE A 211 10.71 9.61 4.94
CA ILE A 211 10.72 11.02 4.54
C ILE A 211 9.85 11.86 5.49
N PHE A 212 8.68 11.36 5.87
CA PHE A 212 7.77 12.04 6.81
C PHE A 212 8.04 11.72 8.29
N SER A 213 9.10 10.94 8.60
CA SER A 213 9.46 10.50 9.96
C SER A 213 8.30 9.86 10.71
N LEU A 214 7.49 9.05 10.01
CA LEU A 214 6.38 8.30 10.58
C LEU A 214 6.90 6.92 11.03
N PRO A 215 6.76 6.55 12.33
CA PRO A 215 7.38 5.34 12.88
C PRO A 215 6.65 4.04 12.51
N GLY A 216 6.37 3.86 11.21
CA GLY A 216 5.77 2.66 10.65
C GLY A 216 6.77 1.53 10.42
N LEU A 217 6.31 0.42 9.82
CA LEU A 217 7.12 -0.77 9.54
C LEU A 217 8.32 -0.45 8.65
N GLY A 218 8.11 0.36 7.60
CA GLY A 218 9.19 0.74 6.71
C GLY A 218 10.23 1.64 7.37
N TYR A 219 9.81 2.57 8.21
CA TYR A 219 10.71 3.38 9.02
C TYR A 219 11.52 2.50 9.98
N ARG A 220 10.87 1.52 10.62
CA ARG A 220 11.54 0.59 11.54
C ARG A 220 12.58 -0.26 10.86
N ILE A 221 12.27 -0.84 9.68
CA ILE A 221 13.24 -1.68 8.96
C ILE A 221 14.50 -0.91 8.58
N VAL A 222 14.37 0.34 8.09
CA VAL A 222 15.53 1.17 7.74
C VAL A 222 16.39 1.50 8.96
N ASN A 223 15.76 1.90 10.07
CA ASN A 223 16.47 2.17 11.32
C ASN A 223 17.16 0.92 11.89
N SER A 224 16.47 -0.21 11.87
CA SER A 224 17.01 -1.47 12.37
C SER A 224 18.16 -2.01 11.52
N LEU A 225 18.13 -1.78 10.20
CA LEU A 225 19.26 -2.09 9.30
C LEU A 225 20.49 -1.26 9.66
N THR A 226 20.30 0.03 9.91
CA THR A 226 21.41 0.94 10.28
C THR A 226 22.02 0.54 11.62
N ASN A 227 21.20 0.11 12.58
CA ASN A 227 21.62 -0.27 13.92
C ASN A 227 21.94 -1.79 14.04
N ARG A 228 21.79 -2.56 12.96
CA ARG A 228 22.00 -4.03 12.92
C ARG A 228 21.13 -4.79 13.93
N ASP A 229 19.89 -4.33 14.14
CA ASP A 229 18.92 -4.95 15.03
C ASP A 229 18.17 -6.09 14.31
N LEU A 230 18.80 -7.24 14.25
CA LEU A 230 18.34 -8.40 13.47
C LEU A 230 16.93 -8.90 13.89
N PRO A 231 16.58 -9.02 15.19
CA PRO A 231 15.25 -9.47 15.58
C PRO A 231 14.14 -8.57 15.03
N VAL A 232 14.31 -7.24 15.09
CA VAL A 232 13.33 -6.28 14.55
C VAL A 232 13.27 -6.35 13.03
N ILE A 233 14.41 -6.57 12.33
CA ILE A 233 14.44 -6.72 10.88
C ILE A 233 13.62 -7.94 10.46
N TYR A 234 13.92 -9.11 11.03
CA TYR A 234 13.25 -10.37 10.68
C TYR A 234 11.74 -10.29 10.95
N ALA A 235 11.37 -9.79 12.13
CA ALA A 235 9.97 -9.59 12.48
C ALA A 235 9.26 -8.64 11.51
N THR A 236 9.87 -7.50 11.19
CA THR A 236 9.25 -6.52 10.27
C THR A 236 9.06 -7.10 8.87
N VAL A 237 10.06 -7.81 8.33
CA VAL A 237 9.95 -8.48 7.02
C VAL A 237 8.85 -9.54 7.05
N LEU A 238 8.77 -10.34 8.12
CA LEU A 238 7.75 -11.36 8.28
C LEU A 238 6.33 -10.76 8.30
N PHE A 239 6.12 -9.67 9.05
CA PHE A 239 4.83 -8.98 9.11
C PHE A 239 4.44 -8.36 7.76
N LEU A 240 5.39 -7.77 7.02
CA LEU A 240 5.14 -7.27 5.67
C LEU A 240 4.77 -8.39 4.71
N ALA A 241 5.48 -9.51 4.75
CA ALA A 241 5.18 -10.69 3.94
C ALA A 241 3.79 -11.26 4.26
N PHE A 242 3.45 -11.35 5.56
CA PHE A 242 2.15 -11.82 6.01
C PHE A 242 1.01 -10.90 5.58
N ALA A 243 1.20 -9.59 5.69
CA ALA A 243 0.24 -8.60 5.19
C ALA A 243 0.01 -8.75 3.68
N LEU A 244 1.08 -8.95 2.88
CA LEU A 244 1.00 -9.21 1.45
C LEU A 244 0.15 -10.45 1.14
N VAL A 245 0.38 -11.54 1.87
CA VAL A 245 -0.40 -12.79 1.72
C VAL A 245 -1.87 -12.57 2.07
N ILE A 246 -2.17 -11.85 3.16
CA ILE A 246 -3.56 -11.53 3.53
C ILE A 246 -4.26 -10.75 2.43
N PHE A 247 -3.64 -9.69 1.89
CA PHE A 247 -4.24 -8.90 0.81
C PHE A 247 -4.46 -9.72 -0.45
N ASN A 248 -3.54 -10.63 -0.80
CA ASN A 248 -3.71 -11.54 -1.94
C ASN A 248 -4.88 -12.52 -1.71
N ILE A 249 -4.98 -13.12 -0.51
CA ILE A 249 -6.11 -14.00 -0.17
C ILE A 249 -7.43 -13.24 -0.23
N LEU A 250 -7.49 -12.00 0.29
CA LEU A 250 -8.67 -11.16 0.20
C LEU A 250 -9.03 -10.84 -1.25
N ALA A 251 -8.04 -10.55 -2.11
CA ALA A 251 -8.25 -10.34 -3.53
C ALA A 251 -8.87 -11.58 -4.20
N ASP A 252 -8.33 -12.76 -3.92
CA ASP A 252 -8.81 -14.03 -4.49
C ASP A 252 -10.24 -14.37 -4.02
N ILE A 253 -10.54 -14.15 -2.73
CA ILE A 253 -11.88 -14.36 -2.19
C ILE A 253 -12.89 -13.44 -2.87
N ILE A 254 -12.57 -12.15 -2.98
CA ILE A 254 -13.42 -11.15 -3.63
C ILE A 254 -13.63 -11.54 -5.11
N GLN A 255 -12.56 -11.93 -5.80
CA GLN A 255 -12.64 -12.35 -7.20
C GLN A 255 -13.59 -13.54 -7.38
N ARG A 256 -13.47 -14.57 -6.55
CA ARG A 256 -14.37 -15.74 -6.59
C ARG A 256 -15.83 -15.39 -6.31
N LEU A 257 -16.09 -14.57 -5.28
CA LEU A 257 -17.44 -14.11 -4.95
C LEU A 257 -18.09 -13.31 -6.09
N LEU A 258 -17.29 -12.52 -6.82
CA LEU A 258 -17.76 -11.72 -7.94
C LEU A 258 -18.01 -12.57 -9.21
N GLN A 259 -17.21 -13.63 -9.42
CA GLN A 259 -17.39 -14.56 -10.55
C GLN A 259 -18.63 -15.43 -10.39
N THR A 260 -18.91 -15.90 -9.17
CA THR A 260 -20.13 -16.70 -8.89
C THR A 260 -21.41 -15.91 -9.17
N ARG A 261 -21.40 -14.60 -8.99
CA ARG A 261 -22.55 -13.74 -9.35
C ARG A 261 -22.76 -13.57 -10.86
N LYS A 262 -21.71 -13.70 -11.67
CA LYS A 262 -21.82 -13.62 -13.15
C LYS A 262 -22.32 -14.94 -13.78
N GLY A 263 -22.15 -16.08 -13.12
CA GLY A 263 -22.60 -17.38 -13.60
C GLY A 263 -24.06 -17.75 -13.21
N GLY A 264 -24.75 -16.89 -12.49
CA GLY A 264 -26.12 -17.11 -12.00
C GLY A 264 -27.20 -16.21 -12.64
N LEU A 265 -26.86 -15.55 -13.73
CA LEU A 265 -27.78 -14.80 -14.62
C LEU A 265 -27.70 -15.40 -16.02
#